data_092a4aa64fdee195ec91c9eedc50413c
#
_entry.id   092a4aa64fdee195ec91c9eedc50413c
#
_cell.length_a   1.000
_cell.length_b   1.000
_cell.length_c   1.000
_cell.angle_alpha   90.00
_cell.angle_beta   90.00
_cell.angle_gamma   90.00
#
_symmetry.space_group_name_H-M   'P 1'
#
loop_
_entity.id
_entity.type
_entity.pdbx_description
1 polymer ?
#
loop_
_entity_poly.entity_id
_entity_poly.type
_entity_poly.pdbx_seq_one_letter_code
_entity_poly.pdbx_strand_id
1 'polypeptide(L)'
;MSIKAFFVDFYGTIVHEDGEVIKKITKIICDTGKVEDPSEVDSFWWRDFQTMFMNSYGETFETQRSLEEKSLVHTLERFGSNADAKELSSMMFAHWIKPPIFEDSKPFFENSPLPVYVVSNIDTSDILQAIAYHDLHPAGVFTSEDAKSYKPGKELFELALRSAGLMPEEVIHIGDSVSSDVQGAAKAGIRALWLNRFGKSVPEGVESISELPEAFAFLSP
;
A
#
# COMPACT_ATOMS: atom_id res chain seq x y z
N MET A 1 -16.11 -3.21 -23.73
CA MET A 1 -14.74 -3.75 -23.96
C MET A 1 -14.49 -4.83 -22.92
N SER A 2 -13.69 -5.84 -23.21
CA SER A 2 -13.41 -6.91 -22.24
C SER A 2 -12.26 -6.50 -21.34
N ILE A 3 -12.33 -6.86 -20.05
CA ILE A 3 -11.23 -6.73 -19.10
C ILE A 3 -10.10 -7.69 -19.52
N LYS A 4 -8.86 -7.24 -19.45
CA LYS A 4 -7.66 -7.98 -19.89
C LYS A 4 -6.65 -8.19 -18.76
N ALA A 5 -6.74 -7.45 -17.66
CA ALA A 5 -5.83 -7.57 -16.53
C ALA A 5 -6.45 -7.08 -15.23
N PHE A 6 -5.89 -7.56 -14.12
CA PHE A 6 -6.05 -6.96 -12.80
C PHE A 6 -4.81 -6.15 -12.43
N PHE A 7 -5.01 -4.94 -11.92
CA PHE A 7 -4.02 -4.21 -11.13
C PHE A 7 -4.39 -4.40 -9.66
N VAL A 8 -3.46 -4.77 -8.83
CA VAL A 8 -3.73 -5.09 -7.43
C VAL A 8 -2.73 -4.36 -6.54
N ASP A 9 -3.23 -3.69 -5.50
CA ASP A 9 -2.38 -3.18 -4.44
C ASP A 9 -1.76 -4.34 -3.64
N PHE A 10 -0.74 -4.06 -2.81
CA PHE A 10 0.01 -5.12 -2.13
C PHE A 10 -0.22 -5.13 -0.62
N TYR A 11 0.16 -4.07 0.10
CA TYR A 11 0.03 -4.01 1.55
C TYR A 11 -1.39 -3.61 1.95
N GLY A 12 -2.03 -4.41 2.82
CA GLY A 12 -3.47 -4.32 3.12
C GLY A 12 -4.36 -5.12 2.17
N THR A 13 -3.82 -5.49 1.01
CA THR A 13 -4.54 -6.19 -0.06
C THR A 13 -4.08 -7.64 -0.24
N ILE A 14 -2.82 -7.87 -0.60
CA ILE A 14 -2.20 -9.20 -0.76
C ILE A 14 -1.57 -9.67 0.54
N VAL A 15 -0.92 -8.77 1.26
CA VAL A 15 -0.26 -9.00 2.54
C VAL A 15 -0.82 -8.07 3.60
N HIS A 16 -0.65 -8.43 4.87
CA HIS A 16 -1.10 -7.59 5.98
C HIS A 16 -0.31 -6.28 6.04
N GLU A 17 -0.99 -5.22 6.46
CA GLU A 17 -0.37 -3.96 6.84
C GLU A 17 0.47 -4.11 8.12
N ASP A 18 1.23 -3.08 8.42
CA ASP A 18 2.24 -2.99 9.49
C ASP A 18 1.68 -2.64 10.88
N GLY A 19 0.37 -2.66 11.07
CA GLY A 19 -0.30 -2.24 12.32
C GLY A 19 0.24 -2.88 13.60
N GLU A 20 0.69 -4.15 13.57
CA GLU A 20 1.28 -4.80 14.75
C GLU A 20 2.71 -4.29 15.04
N VAL A 21 3.45 -3.91 14.01
CA VAL A 21 4.79 -3.30 14.17
C VAL A 21 4.65 -1.88 14.67
N ILE A 22 3.72 -1.10 14.12
CA ILE A 22 3.38 0.25 14.58
C ILE A 22 3.08 0.23 16.07
N LYS A 23 2.20 -0.64 16.55
CA LYS A 23 1.89 -0.77 17.99
C LYS A 23 3.13 -1.02 18.85
N LYS A 24 4.05 -1.85 18.40
CA LYS A 24 5.31 -2.12 19.12
C LYS A 24 6.19 -0.88 19.18
N ILE A 25 6.36 -0.20 18.06
CA ILE A 25 7.16 1.03 17.96
C ILE A 25 6.53 2.12 18.83
N THR A 26 5.23 2.35 18.73
CA THR A 26 4.50 3.31 19.56
C THR A 26 4.70 3.03 21.04
N LYS A 27 4.63 1.75 21.45
CA LYS A 27 4.89 1.38 22.84
C LYS A 27 6.30 1.76 23.28
N ILE A 28 7.32 1.50 22.47
CA ILE A 28 8.71 1.88 22.77
C ILE A 28 8.84 3.40 22.93
N ILE A 29 8.20 4.17 22.02
CA ILE A 29 8.21 5.64 22.07
C ILE A 29 7.52 6.13 23.35
N CYS A 30 6.37 5.56 23.73
CA CYS A 30 5.66 5.91 24.96
C CYS A 30 6.50 5.62 26.20
N ASP A 31 7.09 4.42 26.29
CA ASP A 31 7.88 3.98 27.44
C ASP A 31 9.13 4.86 27.63
N THR A 32 9.79 5.27 26.54
CA THR A 32 11.04 6.05 26.56
C THR A 32 10.80 7.56 26.62
N GLY A 33 9.70 8.05 26.03
CA GLY A 33 9.29 9.46 26.07
C GLY A 33 8.38 9.80 27.27
N LYS A 34 7.97 8.79 28.05
CA LYS A 34 7.01 8.94 29.19
C LYS A 34 5.66 9.52 28.75
N VAL A 35 5.13 9.04 27.65
CA VAL A 35 3.82 9.41 27.11
C VAL A 35 2.77 8.43 27.64
N GLU A 36 1.70 8.94 28.21
CA GLU A 36 0.66 8.08 28.81
C GLU A 36 -0.35 7.55 27.77
N ASP A 37 -0.67 8.37 26.74
CA ASP A 37 -1.64 8.00 25.71
C ASP A 37 -0.92 7.63 24.37
N PRO A 38 -0.88 6.34 24.01
CA PRO A 38 -0.32 5.90 22.74
C PRO A 38 -0.97 6.53 21.51
N SER A 39 -2.24 6.91 21.60
CA SER A 39 -2.97 7.50 20.46
C SER A 39 -2.43 8.87 20.06
N GLU A 40 -1.80 9.60 20.98
CA GLU A 40 -1.11 10.86 20.66
C GLU A 40 0.11 10.62 19.75
N VAL A 41 0.88 9.58 20.07
CA VAL A 41 2.06 9.18 19.27
C VAL A 41 1.63 8.72 17.89
N ASP A 42 0.67 7.78 17.80
CA ASP A 42 0.15 7.25 16.54
C ASP A 42 -0.40 8.36 15.66
N SER A 43 -1.20 9.27 16.24
CA SER A 43 -1.82 10.38 15.51
C SER A 43 -0.81 11.40 15.01
N PHE A 44 0.25 11.66 15.78
CA PHE A 44 1.31 12.57 15.36
C PHE A 44 2.14 11.94 14.25
N TRP A 45 2.65 10.72 14.48
CA TRP A 45 3.51 9.99 13.54
C TRP A 45 2.82 9.81 12.17
N TRP A 46 1.58 9.30 12.18
CA TRP A 46 0.80 9.15 10.95
C TRP A 46 0.61 10.49 10.21
N ARG A 47 0.29 11.56 10.90
CA ARG A 47 0.05 12.88 10.31
C ARG A 47 1.31 13.47 9.71
N ASP A 48 2.44 13.33 10.39
CA ASP A 48 3.76 13.80 9.93
C ASP A 48 4.19 13.02 8.68
N PHE A 49 4.14 11.68 8.76
CA PHE A 49 4.40 10.82 7.60
C PHE A 49 3.49 11.16 6.42
N GLN A 50 2.18 11.25 6.62
CA GLN A 50 1.23 11.56 5.57
C GLN A 50 1.50 12.93 4.92
N THR A 51 1.90 13.92 5.70
CA THR A 51 2.23 15.26 5.18
C THR A 51 3.43 15.20 4.24
N MET A 52 4.49 14.49 4.62
CA MET A 52 5.67 14.31 3.76
C MET A 52 5.34 13.48 2.52
N PHE A 53 4.63 12.39 2.70
CA PHE A 53 4.19 11.49 1.65
C PHE A 53 3.39 12.22 0.55
N MET A 54 2.41 13.04 0.93
CA MET A 54 1.58 13.80 -0.02
C MET A 54 2.34 14.89 -0.76
N ASN A 55 3.47 15.36 -0.24
CA ASN A 55 4.32 16.37 -0.86
C ASN A 55 5.52 15.77 -1.63
N SER A 56 5.66 14.45 -1.63
CA SER A 56 6.77 13.74 -2.27
C SER A 56 6.37 13.27 -3.67
N TYR A 57 6.78 14.02 -4.70
CA TYR A 57 6.51 13.67 -6.11
C TYR A 57 7.51 14.32 -7.08
N GLY A 58 7.68 13.71 -8.25
CA GLY A 58 8.53 14.24 -9.32
C GLY A 58 9.99 14.40 -8.87
N GLU A 59 10.55 15.57 -9.04
CA GLU A 59 11.95 15.88 -8.67
C GLU A 59 12.18 15.90 -7.15
N THR A 60 11.13 16.12 -6.37
CA THR A 60 11.18 16.10 -4.89
C THR A 60 10.73 14.78 -4.30
N PHE A 61 10.60 13.74 -5.12
CA PHE A 61 10.20 12.43 -4.64
C PHE A 61 11.25 11.85 -3.68
N GLU A 62 10.77 11.36 -2.56
CA GLU A 62 11.55 10.60 -1.59
C GLU A 62 10.96 9.19 -1.46
N THR A 63 11.83 8.22 -1.21
CA THR A 63 11.43 6.83 -0.98
C THR A 63 10.64 6.70 0.32
N GLN A 64 9.81 5.66 0.42
CA GLN A 64 9.03 5.42 1.63
C GLN A 64 9.93 5.18 2.85
N ARG A 65 11.06 4.50 2.67
CA ARG A 65 12.07 4.34 3.73
C ARG A 65 12.60 5.67 4.23
N SER A 66 12.91 6.61 3.32
CA SER A 66 13.37 7.96 3.69
C SER A 66 12.31 8.71 4.49
N LEU A 67 11.05 8.66 4.05
CA LEU A 67 9.94 9.32 4.75
C LEU A 67 9.69 8.71 6.12
N GLU A 68 9.76 7.38 6.22
CA GLU A 68 9.59 6.65 7.47
C GLU A 68 10.66 7.01 8.51
N GLU A 69 11.94 7.01 8.12
CA GLU A 69 13.03 7.42 9.02
C GLU A 69 12.87 8.85 9.51
N LYS A 70 12.49 9.78 8.63
CA LYS A 70 12.26 11.19 8.99
C LYS A 70 11.10 11.35 9.95
N SER A 71 9.96 10.70 9.69
CA SER A 71 8.77 10.78 10.54
C SER A 71 9.04 10.22 11.93
N LEU A 72 9.83 9.16 12.03
CA LEU A 72 10.26 8.62 13.33
C LEU A 72 11.17 9.60 14.07
N VAL A 73 12.15 10.21 13.40
CA VAL A 73 12.99 11.25 14.02
C VAL A 73 12.13 12.38 14.60
N HIS A 74 11.22 12.95 13.80
CA HIS A 74 10.32 14.00 14.25
C HIS A 74 9.41 13.56 15.41
N THR A 75 8.96 12.29 15.38
CA THR A 75 8.11 11.74 16.45
C THR A 75 8.90 11.59 17.75
N LEU A 76 10.13 11.05 17.70
CA LEU A 76 11.00 10.93 18.86
C LEU A 76 11.31 12.29 19.48
N GLU A 77 11.65 13.28 18.66
CA GLU A 77 11.88 14.67 19.11
C GLU A 77 10.63 15.27 19.75
N ARG A 78 9.46 15.10 19.12
CA ARG A 78 8.18 15.65 19.61
C ARG A 78 7.80 15.14 20.99
N PHE A 79 8.07 13.86 21.25
CA PHE A 79 7.69 13.21 22.52
C PHE A 79 8.86 13.05 23.50
N GLY A 80 10.03 13.58 23.19
CA GLY A 80 11.21 13.51 24.05
C GLY A 80 11.69 12.09 24.31
N SER A 81 11.43 11.18 23.37
CA SER A 81 11.89 9.79 23.45
C SER A 81 13.37 9.69 23.14
N ASN A 82 14.10 8.84 23.87
CA ASN A 82 15.50 8.56 23.64
C ASN A 82 15.75 7.25 22.86
N ALA A 83 14.70 6.69 22.25
CA ALA A 83 14.83 5.54 21.37
C ALA A 83 15.62 5.89 20.09
N ASP A 84 16.18 4.88 19.43
CA ASP A 84 16.94 5.07 18.19
C ASP A 84 16.00 4.94 16.97
N ALA A 85 15.88 6.01 16.20
CA ALA A 85 15.04 6.04 15.01
C ALA A 85 15.41 4.96 13.98
N LYS A 86 16.71 4.62 13.84
CA LYS A 86 17.17 3.58 12.91
C LYS A 86 16.79 2.18 13.37
N GLU A 87 16.81 1.92 14.68
CA GLU A 87 16.32 0.65 15.22
C GLU A 87 14.83 0.51 14.99
N LEU A 88 14.06 1.57 15.24
CA LEU A 88 12.61 1.57 15.02
C LEU A 88 12.24 1.42 13.54
N SER A 89 12.86 2.19 12.64
CA SER A 89 12.62 2.06 11.21
C SER A 89 13.03 0.69 10.68
N SER A 90 14.08 0.09 11.22
CA SER A 90 14.48 -1.28 10.86
C SER A 90 13.41 -2.32 11.17
N MET A 91 12.58 -2.10 12.20
CA MET A 91 11.44 -2.97 12.50
C MET A 91 10.36 -2.86 11.41
N MET A 92 10.08 -1.63 10.92
CA MET A 92 9.17 -1.42 9.78
C MET A 92 9.71 -2.09 8.52
N PHE A 93 10.97 -1.86 8.18
CA PHE A 93 11.61 -2.42 6.98
C PHE A 93 11.66 -3.95 7.01
N ALA A 94 11.89 -4.56 8.19
CA ALA A 94 11.82 -6.00 8.34
C ALA A 94 10.41 -6.56 8.06
N HIS A 95 9.37 -5.83 8.43
CA HIS A 95 7.99 -6.19 8.12
C HIS A 95 7.72 -6.03 6.60
N TRP A 96 8.13 -4.92 5.99
CA TRP A 96 7.86 -4.67 4.57
C TRP A 96 8.43 -5.75 3.63
N ILE A 97 9.57 -6.33 3.99
CA ILE A 97 10.19 -7.41 3.19
C ILE A 97 9.66 -8.82 3.51
N LYS A 98 8.98 -9.01 4.66
CA LYS A 98 8.42 -10.30 5.10
C LYS A 98 7.09 -10.14 5.82
N PRO A 99 6.11 -9.46 5.20
CA PRO A 99 4.80 -9.28 5.81
C PRO A 99 4.04 -10.62 5.84
N PRO A 100 3.12 -10.85 6.79
CA PRO A 100 2.18 -11.96 6.70
C PRO A 100 1.30 -11.84 5.46
N ILE A 101 0.93 -12.97 4.84
CA ILE A 101 0.09 -13.00 3.63
C ILE A 101 -1.36 -13.37 4.00
N PHE A 102 -2.35 -12.83 3.30
CA PHE A 102 -3.74 -13.25 3.43
C PHE A 102 -3.97 -14.61 2.75
N GLU A 103 -4.89 -15.41 3.31
CA GLU A 103 -5.13 -16.79 2.88
C GLU A 103 -5.63 -16.89 1.42
N ASP A 104 -6.38 -15.90 0.94
CA ASP A 104 -6.94 -15.84 -0.41
C ASP A 104 -5.96 -15.33 -1.48
N SER A 105 -4.80 -14.81 -1.07
CA SER A 105 -3.86 -14.15 -2.00
C SER A 105 -3.19 -15.13 -2.96
N LYS A 106 -2.57 -16.20 -2.46
CA LYS A 106 -1.96 -17.21 -3.33
C LYS A 106 -2.97 -17.85 -4.28
N PRO A 107 -4.13 -18.33 -3.79
CA PRO A 107 -5.21 -18.85 -4.65
C PRO A 107 -5.66 -17.84 -5.71
N PHE A 108 -5.69 -16.54 -5.41
CA PHE A 108 -6.04 -15.52 -6.38
C PHE A 108 -5.02 -15.44 -7.54
N PHE A 109 -3.71 -15.42 -7.24
CA PHE A 109 -2.68 -15.43 -8.28
C PHE A 109 -2.70 -16.71 -9.11
N GLU A 110 -2.85 -17.88 -8.46
CA GLU A 110 -2.82 -19.19 -9.12
C GLU A 110 -4.04 -19.44 -10.02
N ASN A 111 -5.21 -18.93 -9.63
CA ASN A 111 -6.47 -19.19 -10.34
C ASN A 111 -6.95 -18.01 -11.18
N SER A 112 -6.23 -16.89 -11.20
CA SER A 112 -6.64 -15.73 -12.00
C SER A 112 -6.69 -16.07 -13.49
N PRO A 113 -7.84 -15.84 -14.15
CA PRO A 113 -7.96 -16.07 -15.60
C PRO A 113 -7.24 -15.00 -16.43
N LEU A 114 -6.76 -13.94 -15.78
CA LEU A 114 -6.11 -12.79 -16.41
C LEU A 114 -4.77 -12.51 -15.73
N PRO A 115 -3.82 -11.86 -16.44
CA PRO A 115 -2.59 -11.36 -15.83
C PRO A 115 -2.88 -10.44 -14.62
N VAL A 116 -2.13 -10.64 -13.55
CA VAL A 116 -2.18 -9.82 -12.33
C VAL A 116 -0.91 -8.98 -12.24
N TYR A 117 -1.04 -7.67 -12.22
CA TYR A 117 0.04 -6.72 -12.01
C TYR A 117 -0.08 -6.09 -10.64
N VAL A 118 1.03 -5.94 -9.95
CA VAL A 118 1.08 -5.27 -8.65
C VAL A 118 1.35 -3.77 -8.85
N VAL A 119 0.55 -2.92 -8.17
CA VAL A 119 0.64 -1.44 -8.24
C VAL A 119 0.58 -0.89 -6.81
N SER A 120 1.74 -0.62 -6.21
CA SER A 120 1.84 -0.36 -4.76
C SER A 120 2.66 0.86 -4.40
N ASN A 121 2.24 1.53 -3.32
CA ASN A 121 2.98 2.61 -2.67
C ASN A 121 4.07 2.02 -1.77
N ILE A 122 5.25 1.76 -2.34
CA ILE A 122 6.39 1.16 -1.61
C ILE A 122 7.67 1.36 -2.44
N ASP A 123 8.81 1.17 -1.82
CA ASP A 123 10.11 1.12 -2.50
C ASP A 123 10.27 -0.21 -3.23
N THR A 124 10.81 -0.17 -4.44
CA THR A 124 10.88 -1.31 -5.36
C THR A 124 11.65 -2.49 -4.77
N SER A 125 12.74 -2.22 -4.05
CA SER A 125 13.54 -3.29 -3.43
C SER A 125 12.78 -4.06 -2.35
N ASP A 126 11.86 -3.42 -1.63
CA ASP A 126 11.13 -4.04 -0.53
C ASP A 126 10.04 -4.96 -1.04
N ILE A 127 9.24 -4.47 -1.98
CA ILE A 127 8.16 -5.29 -2.54
C ILE A 127 8.69 -6.50 -3.32
N LEU A 128 9.81 -6.36 -4.03
CA LEU A 128 10.41 -7.50 -4.74
C LEU A 128 10.88 -8.58 -3.77
N GLN A 129 11.40 -8.20 -2.59
CA GLN A 129 11.75 -9.15 -1.55
C GLN A 129 10.50 -9.83 -0.95
N ALA A 130 9.43 -9.07 -0.70
CA ALA A 130 8.18 -9.62 -0.18
C ALA A 130 7.51 -10.59 -1.17
N ILE A 131 7.50 -10.25 -2.46
CA ILE A 131 7.00 -11.10 -3.55
C ILE A 131 7.81 -12.40 -3.60
N ALA A 132 9.15 -12.33 -3.57
CA ALA A 132 10.02 -13.49 -3.57
C ALA A 132 9.84 -14.34 -2.30
N TYR A 133 9.69 -13.70 -1.14
CA TYR A 133 9.46 -14.40 0.14
C TYR A 133 8.19 -15.25 0.12
N HIS A 134 7.13 -14.78 -0.55
CA HIS A 134 5.86 -15.50 -0.68
C HIS A 134 5.77 -16.39 -1.92
N ASP A 135 6.77 -16.41 -2.77
CA ASP A 135 6.75 -17.14 -4.05
C ASP A 135 5.56 -16.74 -4.93
N LEU A 136 5.33 -15.42 -5.05
CA LEU A 136 4.27 -14.87 -5.90
C LEU A 136 4.84 -14.54 -7.30
N HIS A 137 4.00 -14.69 -8.33
CA HIS A 137 4.40 -14.51 -9.72
C HIS A 137 3.50 -13.50 -10.45
N PRO A 138 3.55 -12.19 -10.09
CA PRO A 138 2.82 -11.17 -10.83
C PRO A 138 3.37 -11.02 -12.26
N ALA A 139 2.51 -10.62 -13.20
CA ALA A 139 2.90 -10.31 -14.58
C ALA A 139 3.79 -9.07 -14.70
N GLY A 140 3.77 -8.21 -13.67
CA GLY A 140 4.64 -7.05 -13.52
C GLY A 140 4.41 -6.39 -12.18
N VAL A 141 5.37 -5.55 -11.77
CA VAL A 141 5.34 -4.81 -10.49
C VAL A 141 5.66 -3.35 -10.80
N PHE A 142 4.83 -2.45 -10.30
CA PHE A 142 4.98 -1.01 -10.44
C PHE A 142 4.87 -0.35 -9.08
N THR A 143 5.82 0.49 -8.75
CA THR A 143 5.96 1.10 -7.43
C THR A 143 5.87 2.62 -7.49
N SER A 144 5.56 3.24 -6.35
CA SER A 144 5.67 4.70 -6.21
C SER A 144 7.09 5.21 -6.50
N GLU A 145 8.10 4.40 -6.20
CA GLU A 145 9.49 4.73 -6.51
C GLU A 145 9.73 4.80 -8.02
N ASP A 146 9.19 3.86 -8.81
CA ASP A 146 9.31 3.86 -10.27
C ASP A 146 8.58 5.06 -10.90
N ALA A 147 7.40 5.41 -10.38
CA ALA A 147 6.58 6.51 -10.87
C ALA A 147 7.02 7.88 -10.36
N LYS A 148 7.86 7.94 -9.32
CA LYS A 148 8.15 9.16 -8.55
C LYS A 148 6.89 9.89 -8.10
N SER A 149 5.89 9.11 -7.69
CA SER A 149 4.58 9.59 -7.25
C SER A 149 3.84 8.50 -6.48
N TYR A 150 3.23 8.87 -5.38
CA TYR A 150 2.41 7.98 -4.57
C TYR A 150 0.94 8.01 -5.02
N LYS A 151 0.22 6.86 -4.91
CA LYS A 151 -1.25 6.87 -4.92
C LYS A 151 -1.75 7.78 -3.79
N PRO A 152 -2.78 8.59 -3.99
CA PRO A 152 -3.73 8.62 -5.08
C PRO A 152 -3.32 9.48 -6.29
N GLY A 153 -2.05 9.79 -6.51
CA GLY A 153 -1.56 10.32 -7.76
C GLY A 153 -1.84 9.33 -8.90
N LYS A 154 -2.18 9.84 -10.09
CA LYS A 154 -2.50 8.99 -11.24
C LYS A 154 -1.25 8.44 -11.94
N GLU A 155 -0.08 9.03 -11.67
CA GLU A 155 1.17 8.78 -12.37
C GLU A 155 1.61 7.31 -12.28
N LEU A 156 1.42 6.67 -11.11
CA LEU A 156 1.73 5.27 -10.90
C LEU A 156 0.80 4.36 -11.73
N PHE A 157 -0.50 4.66 -11.76
CA PHE A 157 -1.46 3.93 -12.59
C PHE A 157 -1.19 4.12 -14.09
N GLU A 158 -0.87 5.35 -14.53
CA GLU A 158 -0.51 5.65 -15.91
C GLU A 158 0.80 4.94 -16.32
N LEU A 159 1.78 4.84 -15.42
CA LEU A 159 3.01 4.06 -15.64
C LEU A 159 2.66 2.60 -15.86
N ALA A 160 1.84 2.01 -14.99
CA ALA A 160 1.43 0.61 -15.08
C ALA A 160 0.67 0.32 -16.40
N LEU A 161 -0.28 1.17 -16.78
CA LEU A 161 -1.02 1.05 -18.05
C LEU A 161 -0.08 1.07 -19.27
N ARG A 162 0.80 2.08 -19.33
CA ARG A 162 1.76 2.20 -20.46
C ARG A 162 2.70 0.99 -20.54
N SER A 163 3.21 0.54 -19.40
CA SER A 163 4.17 -0.57 -19.35
C SER A 163 3.52 -1.91 -19.69
N ALA A 164 2.27 -2.11 -19.29
CA ALA A 164 1.48 -3.31 -19.64
C ALA A 164 0.88 -3.26 -21.05
N GLY A 165 0.90 -2.10 -21.74
CA GLY A 165 0.26 -1.91 -23.04
C GLY A 165 -1.27 -2.00 -23.00
N LEU A 166 -1.87 -1.52 -21.90
CA LEU A 166 -3.30 -1.61 -21.64
C LEU A 166 -3.96 -0.22 -21.63
N MET A 167 -5.24 -0.20 -21.97
CA MET A 167 -6.11 0.97 -21.83
C MET A 167 -6.82 0.92 -20.48
N PRO A 168 -7.19 2.08 -19.88
CA PRO A 168 -7.86 2.12 -18.59
C PRO A 168 -9.10 1.24 -18.47
N GLU A 169 -9.92 1.18 -19.51
CA GLU A 169 -11.16 0.39 -19.59
C GLU A 169 -10.94 -1.12 -19.76
N GLU A 170 -9.69 -1.55 -19.92
CA GLU A 170 -9.30 -2.96 -20.02
C GLU A 170 -8.79 -3.52 -18.68
N VAL A 171 -8.78 -2.69 -17.62
CA VAL A 171 -8.21 -3.03 -16.32
C VAL A 171 -9.25 -2.85 -15.22
N ILE A 172 -9.22 -3.75 -14.23
CA ILE A 172 -9.85 -3.54 -12.93
C ILE A 172 -8.73 -3.42 -11.90
N HIS A 173 -8.75 -2.33 -11.12
CA HIS A 173 -7.87 -2.19 -9.95
C HIS A 173 -8.55 -2.74 -8.70
N ILE A 174 -7.79 -3.43 -7.84
CA ILE A 174 -8.26 -3.96 -6.55
C ILE A 174 -7.32 -3.44 -5.47
N GLY A 175 -7.89 -2.82 -4.44
CA GLY A 175 -7.11 -2.33 -3.29
C GLY A 175 -7.97 -2.06 -2.07
N ASP A 176 -7.35 -1.97 -0.89
CA ASP A 176 -8.04 -1.85 0.39
C ASP A 176 -8.30 -0.39 0.83
N SER A 177 -7.71 0.58 0.13
CA SER A 177 -7.84 2.01 0.44
C SER A 177 -8.81 2.72 -0.51
N VAL A 178 -9.91 3.26 0.03
CA VAL A 178 -10.83 4.09 -0.78
C VAL A 178 -10.11 5.31 -1.37
N SER A 179 -9.23 5.96 -0.62
CA SER A 179 -8.52 7.15 -1.09
C SER A 179 -7.40 6.83 -2.08
N SER A 180 -6.51 5.92 -1.72
CA SER A 180 -5.32 5.61 -2.53
C SER A 180 -5.68 4.79 -3.77
N ASP A 181 -6.52 3.76 -3.61
CA ASP A 181 -6.81 2.82 -4.67
C ASP A 181 -8.04 3.21 -5.49
N VAL A 182 -9.21 3.38 -4.85
CA VAL A 182 -10.45 3.65 -5.60
C VAL A 182 -10.39 5.01 -6.26
N GLN A 183 -10.11 6.07 -5.49
CA GLN A 183 -10.04 7.43 -6.03
C GLN A 183 -8.81 7.63 -6.92
N GLY A 184 -7.67 7.00 -6.58
CA GLY A 184 -6.46 7.05 -7.39
C GLY A 184 -6.66 6.41 -8.76
N ALA A 185 -7.19 5.20 -8.83
CA ALA A 185 -7.51 4.50 -10.07
C ALA A 185 -8.54 5.27 -10.92
N ALA A 186 -9.57 5.84 -10.29
CA ALA A 186 -10.57 6.65 -10.97
C ALA A 186 -9.97 7.88 -11.68
N LYS A 187 -8.95 8.53 -11.10
CA LYS A 187 -8.23 9.64 -11.76
C LYS A 187 -7.49 9.22 -13.02
N ALA A 188 -7.12 7.95 -13.12
CA ALA A 188 -6.51 7.35 -14.31
C ALA A 188 -7.55 6.71 -15.27
N GLY A 189 -8.84 6.81 -14.96
CA GLY A 189 -9.93 6.24 -15.76
C GLY A 189 -10.11 4.73 -15.57
N ILE A 190 -9.50 4.14 -14.55
CA ILE A 190 -9.55 2.70 -14.26
C ILE A 190 -10.72 2.42 -13.30
N ARG A 191 -11.54 1.41 -13.61
CA ARG A 191 -12.52 0.87 -12.68
C ARG A 191 -11.83 0.22 -11.49
N ALA A 192 -12.32 0.51 -10.27
CA ALA A 192 -11.73 -0.05 -9.06
C ALA A 192 -12.76 -0.81 -8.22
N LEU A 193 -12.31 -1.88 -7.59
CA LEU A 193 -13.03 -2.63 -6.56
C LEU A 193 -12.33 -2.38 -5.23
N TRP A 194 -13.07 -1.89 -4.25
CA TRP A 194 -12.57 -1.74 -2.90
C TRP A 194 -12.58 -3.08 -2.17
N LEU A 195 -11.41 -3.56 -1.77
CA LEU A 195 -11.27 -4.77 -0.98
C LEU A 195 -11.57 -4.46 0.50
N ASN A 196 -12.81 -4.67 0.90
CA ASN A 196 -13.33 -4.36 2.23
C ASN A 196 -13.30 -5.59 3.16
N ARG A 197 -12.10 -6.08 3.48
CA ARG A 197 -11.90 -7.28 4.31
C ARG A 197 -12.51 -7.19 5.72
N PHE A 198 -12.70 -5.97 6.23
CA PHE A 198 -13.13 -5.73 7.61
C PHE A 198 -14.60 -5.29 7.73
N GLY A 199 -15.38 -5.37 6.66
CA GLY A 199 -16.81 -5.05 6.68
C GLY A 199 -17.12 -3.59 7.07
N LYS A 200 -16.25 -2.65 6.69
CA LYS A 200 -16.49 -1.22 6.91
C LYS A 200 -17.69 -0.74 6.09
N SER A 201 -18.30 0.37 6.48
CA SER A 201 -19.39 0.99 5.71
C SER A 201 -18.91 1.35 4.30
N VAL A 202 -19.62 0.89 3.29
CA VAL A 202 -19.28 1.15 1.87
C VAL A 202 -19.74 2.55 1.49
N PRO A 203 -18.84 3.43 1.02
CA PRO A 203 -19.23 4.74 0.53
C PRO A 203 -20.15 4.64 -0.69
N GLU A 204 -21.01 5.64 -0.87
CA GLU A 204 -21.91 5.70 -2.03
C GLU A 204 -21.12 5.69 -3.35
N GLY A 205 -21.53 4.86 -4.29
CA GLY A 205 -20.90 4.72 -5.60
C GLY A 205 -19.61 3.92 -5.64
N VAL A 206 -19.16 3.33 -4.52
CA VAL A 206 -17.98 2.46 -4.46
C VAL A 206 -18.41 1.01 -4.63
N GLU A 207 -17.85 0.31 -5.62
CA GLU A 207 -17.97 -1.15 -5.74
C GLU A 207 -17.02 -1.83 -4.76
N SER A 208 -17.49 -2.82 -4.01
CA SER A 208 -16.67 -3.50 -3.01
C SER A 208 -16.79 -5.01 -3.08
N ILE A 209 -15.69 -5.65 -2.69
CA ILE A 209 -15.57 -7.09 -2.49
C ILE A 209 -15.00 -7.33 -1.08
N SER A 210 -15.19 -8.52 -0.52
CA SER A 210 -14.63 -8.92 0.78
C SER A 210 -13.40 -9.80 0.67
N GLU A 211 -13.28 -10.53 -0.44
CA GLU A 211 -12.16 -11.42 -0.76
C GLU A 211 -11.72 -11.25 -2.21
N LEU A 212 -10.44 -11.46 -2.50
CA LEU A 212 -9.86 -11.26 -3.83
C LEU A 212 -10.56 -12.08 -4.95
N PRO A 213 -10.90 -13.38 -4.75
CA PRO A 213 -11.54 -14.17 -5.82
C PRO A 213 -12.91 -13.66 -6.27
N GLU A 214 -13.61 -12.86 -5.45
CA GLU A 214 -14.89 -12.25 -5.84
C GLU A 214 -14.73 -11.31 -7.06
N ALA A 215 -13.52 -10.78 -7.27
CA ALA A 215 -13.24 -9.95 -8.43
C ALA A 215 -13.47 -10.66 -9.78
N PHE A 216 -13.39 -11.99 -9.80
CA PHE A 216 -13.64 -12.75 -11.04
C PHE A 216 -15.07 -12.64 -11.54
N ALA A 217 -16.04 -12.37 -10.66
CA ALA A 217 -17.43 -12.15 -11.05
C ALA A 217 -17.64 -10.88 -11.90
N PHE A 218 -16.69 -9.94 -11.85
CA PHE A 218 -16.73 -8.67 -12.59
C PHE A 218 -16.14 -8.78 -14.02
N LEU A 219 -15.68 -9.97 -14.42
CA LEU A 219 -15.14 -10.24 -15.75
C LEU A 219 -16.21 -10.61 -16.78
N SER A 220 -17.41 -10.95 -16.33
CA SER A 220 -18.52 -11.27 -17.24
C SER A 220 -19.04 -10.00 -17.92
N PRO A 221 -19.40 -10.07 -19.21
CA PRO A 221 -19.91 -8.93 -19.97
C PRO A 221 -21.27 -8.45 -19.49
#